data_e9aa3bd6b9f1698ffbec375056760d21
#
_entry.id   e9aa3bd6b9f1698ffbec375056760d21
#
_cell.length_a   1.000
_cell.length_b   1.000
_cell.length_c   1.000
_cell.angle_alpha   90.00
_cell.angle_beta   90.00
_cell.angle_gamma   90.00
#
_symmetry.space_group_name_H-M   'P 1'
#
loop_
_entity.id
_entity.type
_entity.pdbx_description
1 polymer ?
#
loop_
_entity_poly.entity_id
_entity_poly.type
_entity_poly.pdbx_seq_one_letter_code
_entity_poly.pdbx_strand_id
1 'polypeptide(L)' 'MEFVNINCPKYQRIQQLSLIIHNARIYGVKVKQEWLNELEELSK' A
#
# COMPACT_ATOMS: atom_id res chain seq x y z
N MET A 1 17.48 -16.53 1.23
CA MET A 1 17.20 -16.00 1.26
C MET A 1 17.11 -15.07 1.14
N GLU A 2 17.02 -14.70 1.11
CA GLU A 2 16.93 -14.01 1.18
C GLU A 2 16.54 -13.06 0.96
N PHE A 3 16.34 -12.65 0.86
CA PHE A 3 15.82 -11.80 0.86
C PHE A 3 16.01 -10.83 0.60
N VAL A 4 16.10 -10.84 0.44
CA VAL A 4 16.34 -9.96 0.44
C VAL A 4 16.16 -8.83 -0.19
N ASN A 5 15.98 -8.48 -0.99
CA ASN A 5 15.73 -7.47 -1.55
C ASN A 5 14.92 -6.60 -1.22
N ILE A 6 14.79 -6.87 -0.61
CA ILE A 6 14.06 -6.29 0.01
C ILE A 6 13.99 -4.85 0.09
N ASN A 7 14.90 -4.14 -0.31
CA ASN A 7 14.86 -2.74 -0.32
C ASN A 7 14.22 -2.17 -1.54
N CYS A 8 13.10 -2.70 -1.91
CA CYS A 8 12.35 -2.13 -3.00
C CYS A 8 11.34 -1.14 -2.42
N PRO A 9 11.57 0.16 -2.51
CA PRO A 9 10.63 1.14 -1.93
C PRO A 9 9.24 1.01 -2.52
N LYS A 10 9.16 0.56 -3.76
CA LYS A 10 7.88 0.38 -4.40
C LYS A 10 7.04 -0.66 -3.66
N TYR A 11 7.63 -1.81 -3.36
CA TYR A 11 6.90 -2.85 -2.64
C TYR A 11 6.54 -2.44 -1.24
N GLN A 12 7.45 -1.76 -0.58
CA GLN A 12 7.17 -1.27 0.77
C GLN A 12 5.98 -0.32 0.75
N ARG A 13 5.96 0.56 -0.23
CA ARG A 13 4.86 1.52 -0.31
C ARG A 13 3.55 0.83 -0.63
N ILE A 14 3.58 -0.15 -1.51
CA ILE A 14 2.38 -0.92 -1.84
C ILE A 14 1.82 -1.59 -0.58
N GLN A 15 2.67 -2.19 0.21
CA GLN A 15 2.24 -2.84 1.43
C GLN A 15 1.65 -1.85 2.42
N GLN A 16 2.29 -0.70 2.57
CA GLN A 16 1.78 0.33 3.46
C GLN A 16 0.40 0.80 3.05
N LEU A 17 0.24 1.08 1.76
CA LEU A 17 -1.04 1.56 1.25
C LEU A 17 -2.11 0.50 1.43
N SER A 18 -1.78 -0.74 1.12
CA SER A 18 -2.75 -1.83 1.29
C SER A 18 -3.19 -1.94 2.74
N LEU A 19 -2.25 -1.83 3.65
CA LEU A 19 -2.56 -1.93 5.07
C LEU A 19 -3.40 -0.74 5.53
N ILE A 20 -3.06 0.46 5.07
CA ILE A 20 -3.82 1.65 5.42
C ILE A 20 -5.27 1.51 4.96
N ILE A 21 -5.44 1.09 3.71
CA ILE A 21 -6.77 0.95 3.14
C ILE A 21 -7.55 -0.14 3.87
N HIS A 22 -6.88 -1.24 4.16
CA HIS A 22 -7.51 -2.35 4.87
C HIS A 22 -8.00 -1.89 6.25
N ASN A 23 -7.14 -1.21 6.98
CA ASN A 23 -7.49 -0.72 8.30
C ASN A 23 -8.60 0.30 8.24
N ALA A 24 -8.58 1.16 7.24
CA ALA A 24 -9.63 2.17 7.09
C ALA A 24 -10.99 1.51 6.94
N ARG A 25 -11.04 0.41 6.20
CA ARG A 25 -12.29 -0.32 6.02
C ARG A 25 -12.76 -0.96 7.31
N ILE A 26 -11.82 -1.52 8.06
CA ILE A 26 -12.15 -2.17 9.32
C ILE A 26 -12.71 -1.17 10.31
N TYR A 27 -12.10 0.00 10.38
CA TYR A 27 -12.50 1.03 11.33
C TYR A 27 -13.60 1.95 10.82
N GLY A 28 -14.04 1.74 9.59
CA GLY A 28 -15.08 2.58 9.03
C GLY A 28 -14.61 3.97 8.62
N VAL A 29 -13.33 4.12 8.42
CA VAL A 29 -12.76 5.39 7.99
C VAL A 29 -12.83 5.48 6.47
N LYS A 30 -13.08 6.67 5.96
CA LYS A 30 -13.14 6.88 4.52
C LYS A 30 -11.77 6.67 3.90
N VAL A 31 -11.73 5.88 2.84
CA VAL A 31 -10.50 5.67 2.07
C VAL A 31 -10.29 6.86 1.16
N LYS A 32 -9.10 7.44 1.20
CA LYS A 32 -8.78 8.58 0.37
C LYS A 32 -8.51 8.14 -1.05
N GLN A 33 -8.99 8.93 -2.01
CA GLN A 33 -8.75 8.64 -3.41
C GLN A 33 -7.26 8.65 -3.74
N GLU A 34 -6.50 9.48 -3.04
CA GLU A 34 -5.05 9.54 -3.22
C GLU A 34 -4.41 8.17 -3.01
N TRP A 35 -4.84 7.46 -1.98
CA TRP A 35 -4.29 6.16 -1.67
C TRP A 35 -4.53 5.18 -2.81
N LEU A 36 -5.75 5.22 -3.35
CA LEU A 36 -6.11 4.33 -4.44
C LEU A 36 -5.33 4.66 -5.70
N ASN A 37 -5.20 5.96 -5.99
CA ASN A 37 -4.44 6.39 -7.15
C ASN A 37 -2.98 5.99 -7.06
N GLU A 38 -2.39 6.20 -5.90
CA GLU A 38 -0.99 5.86 -5.70
C GLU A 38 -0.78 4.36 -5.82
N LEU A 39 -1.67 3.59 -5.21
CA LEU A 39 -1.57 2.14 -5.26
C LEU A 39 -1.65 1.64 -6.70
N GLU A 40 -2.55 2.21 -7.48
CA GLU A 40 -2.70 1.85 -8.88
C GLU A 40 -1.43 2.18 -9.66
N GLU A 41 -0.86 3.35 -9.43
CA GLU A 41 0.36 3.75 -10.09
C GLU A 41 1.49 2.78 -9.78
N LEU A 42 1.60 2.39 -8.52
CA LEU A 42 2.66 1.49 -8.10
C LEU A 42 2.47 0.08 -8.63
N SER A 43 1.24 -0.28 -8.97
CA SER A 43 0.94 -1.61 -9.46
C SER A 43 1.13 -1.76 -10.95
N LYS A 44 1.42 -0.70 -11.65
CA LYS A 44 1.59 -0.75 -13.10
C LYS A 44 2.89 -1.40 -13.52
#